data_b28d66af22c36e669a51aa5a284f2a91
#
_entry.id   b28d66af22c36e669a51aa5a284f2a91
#
_cell.length_a   1.000
_cell.length_b   1.000
_cell.length_c   1.000
_cell.angle_alpha   90.00
_cell.angle_beta   90.00
_cell.angle_gamma   90.00
#
_symmetry.space_group_name_H-M   'P 1'
#
loop_
_entity.id
_entity.type
_entity.pdbx_description
1 polymer ?
#
loop_
_entity_poly.entity_id
_entity_poly.type
_entity_poly.pdbx_seq_one_letter_code
_entity_poly.pdbx_strand_id
1 'polypeptide(L)'
;FPYTTLFRSQDLAAEQVEMYLTWGEPPAQVKEKIEEVRAKAAAKGRQVRFGIRLHVIVRETTEEAWRAADRLIAHLDEETIADAQQAFARFDSVGQRRMAALHGGKKDNLEISPNLWAGIGLVRGGAGTALVGDGPTVAARMQEYADLGIDTFILSGYPHLEEAYRVGELLFPHLDLAQEETPARLQPVRPQGEVVANIYVPQKVSQS
;
A
#
# COMPACT_ATOMS: atom_id res chain seq x y z
N PHE A 1 -14.37 -17.84 19.12
CA PHE A 1 -14.67 -16.39 19.16
C PHE A 1 -14.20 -15.73 17.89
N PRO A 2 -15.03 -15.61 16.85
CA PRO A 2 -14.58 -15.06 15.57
C PRO A 2 -14.46 -13.52 15.53
N TYR A 3 -14.86 -12.81 16.57
CA TYR A 3 -14.91 -11.34 16.58
C TYR A 3 -13.77 -10.65 17.32
N THR A 4 -12.87 -11.42 17.94
CA THR A 4 -11.89 -10.83 18.87
C THR A 4 -10.62 -10.31 18.20
N THR A 5 -10.30 -10.72 16.97
CA THR A 5 -8.98 -10.39 16.35
C THR A 5 -8.99 -9.00 15.72
N LEU A 6 -10.08 -8.58 15.09
CA LEU A 6 -10.17 -7.24 14.48
C LEU A 6 -10.23 -6.14 15.55
N PHE A 7 -11.06 -6.34 16.57
CA PHE A 7 -11.20 -5.37 17.66
C PHE A 7 -9.92 -5.24 18.47
N ARG A 8 -9.21 -6.34 18.71
CA ARG A 8 -7.93 -6.29 19.45
C ARG A 8 -6.84 -5.49 18.75
N SER A 9 -6.68 -5.62 17.43
CA SER A 9 -5.65 -4.87 16.69
C SER A 9 -5.95 -3.38 16.64
N GLN A 10 -7.20 -2.98 16.48
CA GLN A 10 -7.62 -1.58 16.52
C GLN A 10 -7.52 -0.99 17.95
N ASP A 11 -7.89 -1.77 18.97
CA ASP A 11 -7.79 -1.34 20.36
C ASP A 11 -6.33 -1.17 20.77
N LEU A 12 -5.47 -2.12 20.37
CA LEU A 12 -4.03 -2.02 20.58
C LEU A 12 -3.43 -0.84 19.81
N ALA A 13 -3.88 -0.63 18.57
CA ALA A 13 -3.45 0.52 17.78
C ALA A 13 -3.83 1.85 18.45
N ALA A 14 -5.07 1.97 18.89
CA ALA A 14 -5.55 3.15 19.61
C ALA A 14 -4.77 3.41 20.91
N GLU A 15 -4.18 2.37 21.50
CA GLU A 15 -3.49 2.40 22.79
C GLU A 15 -1.99 2.62 22.68
N GLN A 16 -1.32 2.06 21.66
CA GLN A 16 0.13 1.88 21.68
C GLN A 16 0.85 2.42 20.45
N VAL A 17 0.18 2.60 19.30
CA VAL A 17 0.89 2.99 18.08
C VAL A 17 0.77 4.48 17.76
N GLU A 18 1.72 5.00 17.03
CA GLU A 18 1.73 6.38 16.50
C GLU A 18 1.00 6.45 15.16
N MET A 19 1.03 5.35 14.40
CA MET A 19 0.42 5.28 13.08
C MET A 19 -0.33 3.96 12.87
N TYR A 20 -1.59 4.06 12.43
CA TYR A 20 -2.40 2.92 11.98
C TYR A 20 -2.33 2.81 10.47
N LEU A 21 -1.88 1.66 9.96
CA LEU A 21 -1.79 1.39 8.53
C LEU A 21 -2.96 0.51 8.10
N THR A 22 -3.66 0.93 7.04
CA THR A 22 -4.69 0.11 6.37
C THR A 22 -4.27 -0.27 4.96
N TRP A 23 -4.94 -1.25 4.37
CA TRP A 23 -4.81 -1.55 2.95
C TRP A 23 -5.81 -0.73 2.14
N GLY A 24 -5.50 -0.54 0.84
CA GLY A 24 -6.36 0.19 -0.08
C GLY A 24 -7.69 -0.53 -0.32
N GLU A 25 -8.72 -0.07 0.35
CA GLU A 25 -10.13 -0.40 0.10
C GLU A 25 -10.81 0.82 -0.51
N PRO A 26 -12.03 0.70 -1.05
CA PRO A 26 -12.82 1.87 -1.47
C PRO A 26 -12.86 2.96 -0.38
N PRO A 27 -12.82 4.25 -0.75
CA PRO A 27 -12.72 5.35 0.22
C PRO A 27 -13.74 5.30 1.36
N ALA A 28 -14.98 4.89 1.08
CA ALA A 28 -16.01 4.74 2.11
C ALA A 28 -15.64 3.73 3.21
N GLN A 29 -15.05 2.58 2.82
CA GLN A 29 -14.63 1.56 3.77
C GLN A 29 -13.39 1.97 4.57
N VAL A 30 -12.49 2.74 3.95
CA VAL A 30 -11.33 3.33 4.64
C VAL A 30 -11.79 4.35 5.66
N LYS A 31 -12.76 5.20 5.30
CA LYS A 31 -13.35 6.20 6.20
C LYS A 31 -13.90 5.55 7.48
N GLU A 32 -14.71 4.51 7.35
CA GLU A 32 -15.27 3.79 8.51
C GLU A 32 -14.17 3.32 9.47
N LYS A 33 -13.09 2.73 8.94
CA LYS A 33 -11.96 2.26 9.76
C LYS A 33 -11.25 3.41 10.47
N ILE A 34 -10.99 4.51 9.75
CA ILE A 34 -10.32 5.68 10.32
C ILE A 34 -11.15 6.27 11.44
N GLU A 35 -12.45 6.44 11.23
CA GLU A 35 -13.36 6.99 12.23
C GLU A 35 -13.43 6.11 13.49
N GLU A 36 -13.49 4.78 13.31
CA GLU A 36 -13.49 3.83 14.42
C GLU A 36 -12.20 3.90 15.26
N VAL A 37 -11.03 3.84 14.61
CA VAL A 37 -9.73 3.90 15.31
C VAL A 37 -9.52 5.26 15.95
N ARG A 38 -9.91 6.34 15.28
CA ARG A 38 -9.83 7.70 15.80
C ARG A 38 -10.68 7.87 17.06
N ALA A 39 -11.91 7.36 17.05
CA ALA A 39 -12.79 7.41 18.22
C ALA A 39 -12.22 6.61 19.41
N LYS A 40 -11.68 5.42 19.16
CA LYS A 40 -11.01 4.60 20.17
C LYS A 40 -9.78 5.29 20.77
N ALA A 41 -8.95 5.92 19.92
CA ALA A 41 -7.79 6.68 20.38
C ALA A 41 -8.17 7.90 21.20
N ALA A 42 -9.17 8.67 20.74
CA ALA A 42 -9.67 9.83 21.45
C ALA A 42 -10.22 9.49 22.84
N ALA A 43 -10.94 8.35 22.98
CA ALA A 43 -11.41 7.84 24.28
C ALA A 43 -10.27 7.53 25.27
N LYS A 44 -9.04 7.36 24.76
CA LYS A 44 -7.81 7.13 25.54
C LYS A 44 -6.95 8.39 25.66
N GLY A 45 -7.46 9.56 25.24
CA GLY A 45 -6.74 10.83 25.23
C GLY A 45 -5.56 10.88 24.24
N ARG A 46 -5.58 10.05 23.19
CA ARG A 46 -4.50 9.93 22.20
C ARG A 46 -4.95 10.37 20.80
N GLN A 47 -3.97 10.73 19.98
CA GLN A 47 -4.11 10.92 18.55
C GLN A 47 -3.25 9.87 17.84
N VAL A 48 -3.78 9.30 16.77
CA VAL A 48 -3.10 8.30 15.92
C VAL A 48 -3.10 8.83 14.50
N ARG A 49 -1.97 8.75 13.82
CA ARG A 49 -1.84 9.05 12.40
C ARG A 49 -2.34 7.87 11.56
N PHE A 50 -2.68 8.13 10.31
CA PHE A 50 -3.22 7.10 9.42
C PHE A 50 -2.42 7.01 8.13
N GLY A 51 -2.08 5.79 7.77
CA GLY A 51 -1.44 5.48 6.50
C GLY A 51 -2.20 4.41 5.73
N ILE A 52 -1.97 4.38 4.42
CA ILE A 52 -2.56 3.40 3.51
C ILE A 52 -1.50 2.74 2.65
N ARG A 53 -1.61 1.43 2.47
CA ARG A 53 -0.78 0.68 1.54
C ARG A 53 -1.61 0.19 0.37
N LEU A 54 -1.16 0.52 -0.84
CA LEU A 54 -1.75 0.09 -2.11
C LEU A 54 -0.69 0.05 -3.21
N HIS A 55 -1.03 -0.55 -4.32
CA HIS A 55 -0.20 -0.50 -5.53
C HIS A 55 -0.57 0.70 -6.38
N VAL A 56 0.31 1.06 -7.29
CA VAL A 56 0.09 2.11 -8.29
C VAL A 56 0.51 1.59 -9.66
N ILE A 57 -0.31 1.87 -10.67
CA ILE A 57 0.00 1.64 -12.08
C ILE A 57 -0.21 2.97 -12.78
N VAL A 58 0.85 3.77 -12.88
CA VAL A 58 0.80 5.08 -13.53
C VAL A 58 1.48 5.04 -14.89
N ARG A 59 0.84 5.63 -15.91
CA ARG A 59 1.34 5.74 -17.28
C ARG A 59 1.10 7.16 -17.82
N GLU A 60 1.59 7.42 -19.01
CA GLU A 60 1.38 8.71 -19.70
C GLU A 60 -0.11 9.00 -19.93
N THR A 61 -0.91 7.96 -20.16
CA THR A 61 -2.36 8.07 -20.30
C THR A 61 -3.08 7.02 -19.45
N THR A 62 -4.31 7.34 -19.07
CA THR A 62 -5.15 6.41 -18.30
C THR A 62 -5.42 5.12 -19.07
N GLU A 63 -5.57 5.15 -20.40
CA GLU A 63 -5.77 3.96 -21.24
C GLU A 63 -4.53 3.06 -21.24
N GLU A 64 -3.33 3.62 -21.23
CA GLU A 64 -2.08 2.85 -21.13
C GLU A 64 -1.93 2.22 -19.75
N ALA A 65 -2.34 2.91 -18.71
CA ALA A 65 -2.34 2.38 -17.35
C ALA A 65 -3.27 1.17 -17.23
N TRP A 66 -4.49 1.24 -17.76
CA TRP A 66 -5.42 0.11 -17.77
C TRP A 66 -4.90 -1.06 -18.62
N ARG A 67 -4.32 -0.79 -19.80
CA ARG A 67 -3.65 -1.85 -20.58
C ARG A 67 -2.49 -2.50 -19.81
N ALA A 68 -1.78 -1.75 -18.96
CA ALA A 68 -0.74 -2.31 -18.11
C ALA A 68 -1.33 -3.18 -16.99
N ALA A 69 -2.44 -2.77 -16.38
CA ALA A 69 -3.17 -3.58 -15.40
C ALA A 69 -3.65 -4.90 -16.00
N ASP A 70 -4.27 -4.86 -17.18
CA ASP A 70 -4.74 -6.06 -17.90
C ASP A 70 -3.59 -7.02 -18.21
N ARG A 71 -2.42 -6.51 -18.61
CA ARG A 71 -1.24 -7.35 -18.89
C ARG A 71 -0.75 -8.09 -17.65
N LEU A 72 -0.87 -7.52 -16.45
CA LEU A 72 -0.43 -8.18 -15.21
C LEU A 72 -1.20 -9.47 -14.92
N ILE A 73 -2.45 -9.55 -15.36
CA ILE A 73 -3.32 -10.73 -15.12
C ILE A 73 -3.65 -11.51 -16.38
N ALA A 74 -3.09 -11.14 -17.54
CA ALA A 74 -3.43 -11.74 -18.83
C ALA A 74 -3.23 -13.25 -18.87
N HIS A 75 -2.20 -13.74 -18.20
CA HIS A 75 -1.83 -15.17 -18.19
C HIS A 75 -2.33 -15.94 -16.95
N LEU A 76 -3.11 -15.29 -16.07
CA LEU A 76 -3.72 -15.99 -14.95
C LEU A 76 -4.91 -16.82 -15.45
N ASP A 77 -4.90 -18.11 -15.19
CA ASP A 77 -6.05 -18.99 -15.36
C ASP A 77 -6.91 -19.10 -14.09
N GLU A 78 -8.08 -19.66 -14.21
CA GLU A 78 -9.02 -19.81 -13.10
C GLU A 78 -8.50 -20.76 -12.01
N GLU A 79 -7.74 -21.79 -12.38
CA GLU A 79 -7.15 -22.76 -11.45
C GLU A 79 -6.11 -22.09 -10.55
N THR A 80 -5.19 -21.33 -11.15
CA THR A 80 -4.19 -20.54 -10.41
C THR A 80 -4.85 -19.55 -9.43
N ILE A 81 -5.92 -18.88 -9.84
CA ILE A 81 -6.65 -17.96 -8.97
C ILE A 81 -7.33 -18.74 -7.83
N ALA A 82 -8.00 -19.84 -8.13
CA ALA A 82 -8.69 -20.64 -7.13
C ALA A 82 -7.73 -21.19 -6.07
N ASP A 83 -6.57 -21.70 -6.49
CA ASP A 83 -5.54 -22.20 -5.59
C ASP A 83 -4.99 -21.12 -4.68
N ALA A 84 -4.71 -19.94 -5.24
CA ALA A 84 -4.25 -18.79 -4.46
C ALA A 84 -5.31 -18.36 -3.43
N GLN A 85 -6.57 -18.25 -3.83
CA GLN A 85 -7.67 -17.86 -2.93
C GLN A 85 -7.90 -18.91 -1.84
N GLN A 86 -7.77 -20.21 -2.16
CA GLN A 86 -7.84 -21.27 -1.16
C GLN A 86 -6.70 -21.17 -0.13
N ALA A 87 -5.48 -20.87 -0.59
CA ALA A 87 -4.35 -20.64 0.30
C ALA A 87 -4.60 -19.44 1.22
N PHE A 88 -5.11 -18.32 0.69
CA PHE A 88 -5.41 -17.11 1.47
C PHE A 88 -6.55 -17.31 2.47
N ALA A 89 -7.54 -18.14 2.15
CA ALA A 89 -8.64 -18.45 3.06
C ALA A 89 -8.18 -19.15 4.36
N ARG A 90 -6.98 -19.74 4.36
CA ARG A 90 -6.38 -20.38 5.55
C ARG A 90 -5.76 -19.36 6.51
N PHE A 91 -5.56 -18.12 6.07
CA PHE A 91 -4.99 -17.08 6.93
C PHE A 91 -6.04 -16.58 7.93
N ASP A 92 -5.67 -16.57 9.20
CA ASP A 92 -6.49 -15.90 10.22
C ASP A 92 -6.30 -14.38 10.15
N SER A 93 -6.76 -13.79 9.04
CA SER A 93 -6.65 -12.37 8.75
C SER A 93 -7.95 -11.82 8.22
N VAL A 94 -8.57 -10.92 8.99
CA VAL A 94 -9.76 -10.19 8.53
C VAL A 94 -9.42 -9.28 7.36
N GLY A 95 -8.24 -8.64 7.37
CA GLY A 95 -7.78 -7.83 6.24
C GLY A 95 -7.73 -8.64 4.95
N GLN A 96 -7.18 -9.88 5.00
CA GLN A 96 -7.13 -10.75 3.83
C GLN A 96 -8.53 -11.14 3.34
N ARG A 97 -9.46 -11.46 4.25
CA ARG A 97 -10.85 -11.75 3.88
C ARG A 97 -11.54 -10.55 3.22
N ARG A 98 -11.29 -9.33 3.73
CA ARG A 98 -11.83 -8.10 3.13
C ARG A 98 -11.27 -7.86 1.73
N MET A 99 -9.96 -8.06 1.52
CA MET A 99 -9.35 -7.95 0.19
C MET A 99 -9.93 -8.97 -0.78
N ALA A 100 -10.06 -10.23 -0.38
CA ALA A 100 -10.66 -11.28 -1.21
C ALA A 100 -12.12 -10.97 -1.59
N ALA A 101 -12.89 -10.37 -0.69
CA ALA A 101 -14.26 -9.97 -0.94
C ALA A 101 -14.40 -8.89 -2.02
N LEU A 102 -13.36 -8.06 -2.26
CA LEU A 102 -13.40 -6.99 -3.26
C LEU A 102 -13.49 -7.52 -4.70
N HIS A 103 -12.89 -8.67 -4.99
CA HIS A 103 -12.87 -9.27 -6.33
C HIS A 103 -13.59 -10.63 -6.41
N GLY A 104 -13.93 -11.24 -5.26
CA GLY A 104 -14.63 -12.52 -5.22
C GLY A 104 -13.92 -13.68 -5.93
N GLY A 105 -12.61 -13.59 -6.15
CA GLY A 105 -11.82 -14.59 -6.88
C GLY A 105 -12.07 -14.61 -8.39
N LYS A 106 -12.63 -13.56 -8.98
CA LYS A 106 -12.98 -13.48 -10.41
C LYS A 106 -12.24 -12.35 -11.10
N LYS A 107 -11.99 -12.50 -12.40
CA LYS A 107 -11.40 -11.46 -13.25
C LYS A 107 -12.38 -10.37 -13.68
N ASP A 108 -13.67 -10.58 -13.45
CA ASP A 108 -14.72 -9.66 -13.85
C ASP A 108 -14.86 -8.54 -12.82
N ASN A 109 -15.16 -7.32 -13.29
CA ASN A 109 -15.44 -6.16 -12.44
C ASN A 109 -14.34 -5.86 -11.40
N LEU A 110 -13.09 -5.89 -11.83
CA LEU A 110 -11.94 -5.62 -10.96
C LEU A 110 -11.76 -4.13 -10.63
N GLU A 111 -12.34 -3.21 -11.36
CA GLU A 111 -12.46 -1.81 -10.96
C GLU A 111 -13.57 -1.68 -9.92
N ILE A 112 -13.19 -1.67 -8.65
CA ILE A 112 -14.09 -1.72 -7.48
C ILE A 112 -14.52 -0.35 -6.96
N SER A 113 -13.84 0.69 -7.43
CA SER A 113 -14.13 2.11 -7.22
C SER A 113 -13.41 2.85 -8.36
N PRO A 114 -13.74 4.10 -8.68
CA PRO A 114 -13.07 4.82 -9.77
C PRO A 114 -11.55 4.76 -9.67
N ASN A 115 -10.91 4.19 -10.69
CA ASN A 115 -9.46 3.96 -10.79
C ASN A 115 -8.84 3.07 -9.69
N LEU A 116 -9.64 2.39 -8.88
CA LEU A 116 -9.18 1.43 -7.88
C LEU A 116 -9.43 0.00 -8.37
N TRP A 117 -8.36 -0.68 -8.72
CA TRP A 117 -8.36 -2.02 -9.31
C TRP A 117 -7.94 -3.09 -8.31
N ALA A 118 -8.68 -4.18 -8.22
CA ALA A 118 -8.45 -5.27 -7.26
C ALA A 118 -7.67 -6.48 -7.83
N GLY A 119 -7.15 -6.38 -9.05
CA GLY A 119 -6.54 -7.52 -9.75
C GLY A 119 -5.28 -8.08 -9.10
N ILE A 120 -4.52 -7.29 -8.37
CA ILE A 120 -3.35 -7.77 -7.62
C ILE A 120 -3.77 -8.84 -6.60
N GLY A 121 -4.91 -8.66 -5.95
CA GLY A 121 -5.44 -9.56 -4.92
C GLY A 121 -5.84 -10.95 -5.42
N LEU A 122 -5.98 -11.15 -6.73
CA LEU A 122 -6.35 -12.45 -7.30
C LEU A 122 -5.35 -13.56 -6.94
N VAL A 123 -4.05 -13.25 -6.95
CA VAL A 123 -2.99 -14.24 -6.71
C VAL A 123 -1.95 -13.78 -5.68
N ARG A 124 -2.17 -12.62 -5.04
CA ARG A 124 -1.25 -12.08 -4.05
C ARG A 124 -1.97 -11.72 -2.75
N GLY A 125 -1.47 -12.26 -1.64
CA GLY A 125 -1.93 -11.90 -0.30
C GLY A 125 -1.44 -10.51 0.12
N GLY A 126 -2.14 -9.88 1.05
CA GLY A 126 -1.83 -8.55 1.55
C GLY A 126 -2.60 -7.44 0.82
N ALA A 127 -2.00 -6.26 0.64
CA ALA A 127 -2.60 -5.18 -0.11
C ALA A 127 -2.79 -5.60 -1.58
N GLY A 128 -4.02 -5.83 -1.98
CA GLY A 128 -4.39 -6.43 -3.27
C GLY A 128 -4.98 -5.46 -4.28
N THR A 129 -4.96 -4.16 -4.00
CA THR A 129 -5.54 -3.11 -4.84
C THR A 129 -4.47 -2.19 -5.41
N ALA A 130 -4.75 -1.59 -6.57
CA ALA A 130 -3.92 -0.61 -7.22
C ALA A 130 -4.73 0.61 -7.66
N LEU A 131 -4.17 1.80 -7.53
CA LEU A 131 -4.64 2.98 -8.25
C LEU A 131 -4.09 2.93 -9.69
N VAL A 132 -4.97 3.08 -10.67
CA VAL A 132 -4.65 2.94 -12.11
C VAL A 132 -5.05 4.19 -12.85
N GLY A 133 -4.11 4.82 -13.56
CA GLY A 133 -4.40 6.02 -14.34
C GLY A 133 -3.13 6.77 -14.77
N ASP A 134 -3.34 7.95 -15.35
CA ASP A 134 -2.27 8.92 -15.52
C ASP A 134 -1.96 9.65 -14.21
N GLY A 135 -0.88 10.43 -14.18
CA GLY A 135 -0.43 11.11 -12.98
C GLY A 135 -1.51 11.97 -12.31
N PRO A 136 -2.18 12.89 -13.03
CA PRO A 136 -3.27 13.70 -12.47
C PRO A 136 -4.43 12.88 -11.91
N THR A 137 -4.83 11.81 -12.62
CA THR A 137 -5.92 10.92 -12.18
C THR A 137 -5.56 10.20 -10.90
N VAL A 138 -4.38 9.60 -10.82
CA VAL A 138 -3.91 8.89 -9.62
C VAL A 138 -3.76 9.87 -8.45
N ALA A 139 -3.21 11.06 -8.69
CA ALA A 139 -3.08 12.09 -7.66
C ALA A 139 -4.46 12.51 -7.10
N ALA A 140 -5.46 12.70 -7.97
CA ALA A 140 -6.82 13.01 -7.54
C ALA A 140 -7.43 11.90 -6.67
N ARG A 141 -7.20 10.62 -7.02
CA ARG A 141 -7.65 9.49 -6.18
C ARG A 141 -6.91 9.43 -4.85
N MET A 142 -5.60 9.73 -4.82
CA MET A 142 -4.85 9.83 -3.56
C MET A 142 -5.37 10.95 -2.68
N GLN A 143 -5.74 12.09 -3.28
CA GLN A 143 -6.31 13.22 -2.54
C GLN A 143 -7.62 12.83 -1.81
N GLU A 144 -8.47 12.00 -2.42
CA GLU A 144 -9.67 11.50 -1.73
C GLU A 144 -9.35 10.76 -0.42
N TYR A 145 -8.28 9.96 -0.40
CA TYR A 145 -7.83 9.33 0.84
C TYR A 145 -7.20 10.33 1.81
N ALA A 146 -6.45 11.30 1.30
CA ALA A 146 -5.87 12.35 2.13
C ALA A 146 -6.96 13.19 2.83
N ASP A 147 -8.05 13.49 2.14
CA ASP A 147 -9.21 14.22 2.70
C ASP A 147 -9.93 13.43 3.82
N LEU A 148 -9.78 12.11 3.87
CA LEU A 148 -10.24 11.27 4.97
C LEU A 148 -9.32 11.32 6.20
N GLY A 149 -8.10 11.85 6.01
CA GLY A 149 -7.06 11.95 7.05
C GLY A 149 -5.96 10.91 6.93
N ILE A 150 -5.77 10.32 5.75
CA ILE A 150 -4.56 9.56 5.43
C ILE A 150 -3.44 10.56 5.15
N ASP A 151 -2.37 10.51 5.92
CA ASP A 151 -1.20 11.36 5.75
C ASP A 151 0.01 10.63 5.15
N THR A 152 -0.03 9.30 5.11
CA THR A 152 1.09 8.48 4.66
C THR A 152 0.63 7.44 3.64
N PHE A 153 1.30 7.42 2.48
CA PHE A 153 1.03 6.45 1.42
C PHE A 153 2.24 5.54 1.23
N ILE A 154 2.03 4.22 1.32
CA ILE A 154 3.03 3.20 0.99
C ILE A 154 2.65 2.65 -0.37
N LEU A 155 3.36 3.11 -1.41
CA LEU A 155 3.11 2.73 -2.79
C LEU A 155 4.00 1.55 -3.19
N SER A 156 3.43 0.62 -3.94
CA SER A 156 4.12 -0.53 -4.50
C SER A 156 3.76 -0.68 -5.98
N GLY A 157 4.55 -1.41 -6.74
CA GLY A 157 4.26 -1.67 -8.16
C GLY A 157 4.96 -2.93 -8.66
N TYR A 158 4.59 -3.38 -9.85
CA TYR A 158 5.19 -4.52 -10.53
C TYR A 158 5.52 -4.19 -11.99
N PRO A 159 6.79 -4.33 -12.44
CA PRO A 159 8.01 -4.61 -11.63
C PRO A 159 8.36 -3.44 -10.70
N HIS A 160 8.96 -3.73 -9.54
CA HIS A 160 9.16 -2.72 -8.50
C HIS A 160 10.02 -1.54 -8.94
N LEU A 161 11.13 -1.79 -9.61
CA LEU A 161 12.09 -0.75 -10.00
C LEU A 161 11.49 0.18 -11.05
N GLU A 162 10.92 -0.38 -12.10
CA GLU A 162 10.32 0.38 -13.21
C GLU A 162 9.13 1.20 -12.74
N GLU A 163 8.29 0.63 -11.87
CA GLU A 163 7.16 1.39 -11.31
C GLU A 163 7.62 2.51 -10.37
N ALA A 164 8.72 2.33 -9.63
CA ALA A 164 9.29 3.40 -8.81
C ALA A 164 9.73 4.61 -9.65
N TYR A 165 10.39 4.37 -10.79
CA TYR A 165 10.74 5.45 -11.72
C TYR A 165 9.50 6.14 -12.29
N ARG A 166 8.49 5.37 -12.73
CA ARG A 166 7.24 5.94 -13.27
C ARG A 166 6.49 6.77 -12.22
N VAL A 167 6.45 6.31 -10.98
CA VAL A 167 5.87 7.09 -9.88
C VAL A 167 6.62 8.41 -9.69
N GLY A 168 7.95 8.37 -9.69
CA GLY A 168 8.78 9.58 -9.58
C GLY A 168 8.57 10.56 -10.73
N GLU A 169 8.48 10.06 -11.95
CA GLU A 169 8.40 10.88 -13.17
C GLU A 169 6.97 11.35 -13.46
N LEU A 170 5.97 10.47 -13.30
CA LEU A 170 4.60 10.73 -13.77
C LEU A 170 3.62 11.11 -12.64
N LEU A 171 3.86 10.69 -11.41
CA LEU A 171 2.93 10.94 -10.30
C LEU A 171 3.41 12.05 -9.37
N PHE A 172 4.65 12.03 -8.92
CA PHE A 172 5.17 13.01 -7.94
C PHE A 172 4.99 14.47 -8.34
N PRO A 173 5.11 14.86 -9.64
CA PRO A 173 4.85 16.24 -10.06
C PRO A 173 3.43 16.75 -9.78
N HIS A 174 2.48 15.84 -9.53
CA HIS A 174 1.07 16.14 -9.28
C HIS A 174 0.67 16.01 -7.81
N LEU A 175 1.62 15.70 -6.92
CA LEU A 175 1.38 15.56 -5.49
C LEU A 175 1.93 16.77 -4.74
N ASP A 176 1.16 17.29 -3.79
CA ASP A 176 1.64 18.23 -2.79
C ASP A 176 2.35 17.42 -1.68
N LEU A 177 3.60 17.10 -1.94
CA LEU A 177 4.42 16.35 -1.00
C LEU A 177 4.95 17.30 0.08
N ALA A 178 4.76 16.93 1.35
CA ALA A 178 5.46 17.59 2.43
C ALA A 178 6.98 17.57 2.13
N GLN A 179 7.55 18.75 1.94
CA GLN A 179 8.99 18.86 1.86
C GLN A 179 9.52 18.60 3.27
N GLU A 180 9.98 17.38 3.51
CA GLU A 180 10.89 17.20 4.62
C GLU A 180 12.06 18.14 4.39
N GLU A 181 12.34 19.01 5.38
CA GLU A 181 13.63 19.72 5.41
C GLU A 181 14.69 18.66 5.17
N THR A 182 15.40 18.77 4.04
CA THR A 182 16.45 17.81 3.66
C THR A 182 17.30 17.60 4.89
N PRO A 183 17.32 16.42 5.51
CA PRO A 183 18.08 16.20 6.72
C PRO A 183 19.50 16.65 6.40
N ALA A 184 20.02 17.60 7.18
CA ALA A 184 21.29 18.26 6.96
C ALA A 184 22.27 17.21 6.46
N ARG A 185 22.67 17.30 5.19
CA ARG A 185 23.45 16.35 4.36
C ARG A 185 24.03 15.27 5.25
N LEU A 186 23.54 14.05 5.16
CA LEU A 186 24.22 12.91 5.74
C LEU A 186 25.69 13.09 5.38
N GLN A 187 26.54 13.40 6.36
CA GLN A 187 27.96 13.56 6.10
C GLN A 187 28.36 12.34 5.31
N PRO A 188 29.06 12.48 4.17
CA PRO A 188 29.38 11.34 3.34
C PRO A 188 30.06 10.34 4.26
N VAL A 189 29.35 9.22 4.52
CA VAL A 189 29.98 8.08 5.18
C VAL A 189 31.19 7.79 4.31
N ARG A 190 32.38 7.94 4.87
CA ARG A 190 33.62 7.70 4.12
C ARG A 190 33.45 6.35 3.43
N PRO A 191 33.76 6.23 2.12
CA PRO A 191 33.54 5.00 1.40
C PRO A 191 34.45 3.90 2.00
N GLN A 192 33.90 3.20 2.95
CA GLN A 192 34.52 2.04 3.57
C GLN A 192 33.69 0.81 3.15
N GLY A 193 34.00 0.32 1.96
CA GLY A 193 33.47 -0.93 1.48
C GLY A 193 32.07 -0.84 0.86
N GLU A 194 31.73 -1.88 0.17
CA GLU A 194 30.42 -2.10 -0.44
C GLU A 194 29.36 -2.24 0.64
N VAL A 195 28.29 -1.46 0.57
CA VAL A 195 27.16 -1.60 1.46
C VAL A 195 26.37 -2.85 1.04
N VAL A 196 26.75 -3.98 1.57
CA VAL A 196 25.93 -5.17 1.50
C VAL A 196 24.75 -4.97 2.48
N ALA A 197 23.56 -5.39 2.11
CA ALA A 197 22.25 -5.10 2.75
C ALA A 197 22.09 -5.54 4.23
N ASN A 198 23.16 -5.61 4.98
CA ASN A 198 23.18 -5.75 6.43
C ASN A 198 24.18 -4.75 7.00
N ILE A 199 23.86 -4.19 8.13
CA ILE A 199 24.55 -3.09 8.83
C ILE A 199 26.03 -3.42 9.21
N TYR A 200 26.59 -4.52 8.74
CA TYR A 200 27.94 -4.95 9.08
C TYR A 200 28.95 -4.50 8.03
N VAL A 201 29.75 -3.50 8.38
CA VAL A 201 30.94 -3.11 7.64
C VAL A 201 32.15 -3.77 8.29
N PRO A 202 32.88 -4.68 7.62
CA PRO A 202 34.10 -5.26 8.19
C PRO A 202 35.12 -4.16 8.46
N GLN A 203 35.54 -4.00 9.70
CA GLN A 203 36.66 -3.12 10.02
C GLN A 203 37.96 -3.74 9.47
N LYS A 204 38.71 -2.98 8.66
CA LYS A 204 40.08 -3.38 8.32
C LYS A 204 40.90 -3.44 9.60
N VAL A 205 41.34 -4.62 9.97
CA VAL A 205 42.36 -4.80 10.98
C VAL A 205 43.63 -4.17 10.44
N SER A 206 44.08 -3.07 11.04
CA SER A 206 45.40 -2.49 10.74
C SER A 206 46.43 -3.52 11.19
N GLN A 207 47.14 -4.10 10.24
CA GLN A 207 48.37 -4.84 10.52
C GLN A 207 49.43 -3.84 11.01
N SER A 208 49.77 -3.91 12.26
CA SER A 208 50.97 -3.31 12.89
C SER A 208 52.18 -4.10 12.53
#